data_f27bc028295bba44df40927a03bf07be
#
_entry.id   f27bc028295bba44df40927a03bf07be
#
_cell.length_a   1.000
_cell.length_b   1.000
_cell.length_c   1.000
_cell.angle_alpha   90.00
_cell.angle_beta   90.00
_cell.angle_gamma   90.00
#
_symmetry.space_group_name_H-M   'P 1'
#
loop_
_entity.id
_entity.type
_entity.pdbx_description
1 polymer ?
#
loop_
_entity_poly.entity_id
_entity_poly.type
_entity_poly.pdbx_seq_one_letter_code
_entity_poly.pdbx_strand_id
1 'polypeptide(L)'
;DAFLGTFEEKKTFYHGHSYTGNALACAVALASLKVFRDEKVIEGLSAKIEAFTKALKPIEQLKHVKEVRQRGLIVGIELEKDVATHEAYRPNDAVGAKVAVLAREQGLICRPIGDVVILMPPLASTVEQLEDMVRIVGESIKRATEEEGVLEDLKPIIL
;
A
#
# COMPACT_ATOMS: atom_id res chain seq x y z
N ASP A 1 -25.98 -1.68 -23.12
CA ASP A 1 -26.54 -2.50 -24.22
C ASP A 1 -25.57 -3.57 -24.75
N ALA A 2 -24.25 -3.46 -24.47
CA ALA A 2 -23.23 -4.38 -24.99
C ALA A 2 -23.47 -5.87 -24.64
N PHE A 3 -24.10 -6.12 -23.49
CA PHE A 3 -24.38 -7.46 -22.96
C PHE A 3 -25.84 -7.90 -23.15
N LEU A 4 -26.64 -7.10 -23.82
CA LEU A 4 -28.02 -7.44 -24.14
C LEU A 4 -28.09 -8.03 -25.56
N GLY A 5 -28.75 -9.17 -25.70
CA GLY A 5 -28.91 -9.86 -26.96
C GLY A 5 -29.74 -11.14 -26.84
N THR A 6 -29.96 -11.81 -27.94
CA THR A 6 -30.63 -13.13 -27.96
C THR A 6 -29.65 -14.18 -27.42
N PHE A 7 -30.19 -15.37 -27.11
CA PHE A 7 -29.37 -16.50 -26.67
C PHE A 7 -28.32 -16.91 -27.72
N GLU A 8 -28.69 -16.84 -29.00
CA GLU A 8 -27.82 -17.19 -30.13
C GLU A 8 -26.66 -16.23 -30.30
N GLU A 9 -26.84 -14.94 -29.96
CA GLU A 9 -25.82 -13.91 -30.07
C GLU A 9 -24.72 -14.04 -28.97
N LYS A 10 -24.98 -14.79 -27.91
CA LYS A 10 -24.02 -15.06 -26.81
C LYS A 10 -23.37 -13.82 -26.23
N LYS A 11 -24.07 -12.69 -26.15
CA LYS A 11 -23.60 -11.43 -25.62
C LYS A 11 -23.63 -11.37 -24.09
N THR A 12 -24.17 -12.38 -23.44
CA THR A 12 -24.30 -12.40 -21.97
C THR A 12 -22.93 -12.31 -21.29
N PHE A 13 -22.83 -11.44 -20.29
CA PHE A 13 -21.67 -11.38 -19.41
C PHE A 13 -21.72 -12.54 -18.41
N TYR A 14 -21.03 -13.63 -18.73
CA TYR A 14 -21.00 -14.85 -17.93
C TYR A 14 -20.15 -14.69 -16.67
N HIS A 15 -20.56 -13.80 -15.78
CA HIS A 15 -19.87 -13.57 -14.50
C HIS A 15 -20.88 -13.60 -13.35
N GLY A 16 -20.59 -14.38 -12.33
CA GLY A 16 -21.44 -14.50 -11.16
C GLY A 16 -20.74 -15.20 -10.00
N HIS A 17 -21.31 -15.08 -8.83
CA HIS A 17 -20.90 -15.74 -7.59
C HIS A 17 -22.12 -15.95 -6.68
N SER A 18 -21.98 -16.78 -5.65
CA SER A 18 -23.09 -17.22 -4.79
C SER A 18 -23.87 -16.10 -4.10
N TYR A 19 -23.28 -14.94 -3.88
CA TYR A 19 -23.90 -13.77 -3.26
C TYR A 19 -24.21 -12.63 -4.23
N THR A 20 -24.22 -12.90 -5.54
CA THR A 20 -24.67 -11.96 -6.58
C THR A 20 -26.12 -11.56 -6.33
N GLY A 21 -26.41 -10.28 -6.45
CA GLY A 21 -27.75 -9.74 -6.26
C GLY A 21 -28.20 -9.64 -4.80
N ASN A 22 -27.32 -9.78 -3.83
CA ASN A 22 -27.66 -9.55 -2.43
C ASN A 22 -28.11 -8.09 -2.24
N ALA A 23 -29.37 -7.89 -1.86
CA ALA A 23 -30.00 -6.57 -1.79
C ALA A 23 -29.31 -5.62 -0.80
N LEU A 24 -28.85 -6.13 0.35
CA LEU A 24 -28.13 -5.33 1.34
C LEU A 24 -26.78 -4.89 0.79
N ALA A 25 -26.02 -5.80 0.18
CA ALA A 25 -24.72 -5.46 -0.43
C ALA A 25 -24.88 -4.46 -1.58
N CYS A 26 -25.92 -4.58 -2.41
CA CYS A 26 -26.21 -3.62 -3.46
C CYS A 26 -26.57 -2.23 -2.89
N ALA A 27 -27.34 -2.16 -1.82
CA ALA A 27 -27.67 -0.91 -1.15
C ALA A 27 -26.40 -0.23 -0.57
N VAL A 28 -25.50 -0.99 0.06
CA VAL A 28 -24.22 -0.48 0.57
C VAL A 28 -23.33 0.01 -0.57
N ALA A 29 -23.25 -0.72 -1.68
CA ALA A 29 -22.49 -0.30 -2.85
C ALA A 29 -23.00 1.03 -3.44
N LEU A 30 -24.31 1.19 -3.55
CA LEU A 30 -24.93 2.44 -4.00
C LEU A 30 -24.67 3.61 -3.03
N ALA A 31 -24.73 3.35 -1.72
CA ALA A 31 -24.40 4.35 -0.70
C ALA A 31 -22.94 4.76 -0.78
N SER A 32 -22.02 3.83 -0.98
CA SER A 32 -20.60 4.12 -1.19
C SER A 32 -20.37 5.01 -2.43
N LEU A 33 -20.97 4.67 -3.58
CA LEU A 33 -20.89 5.49 -4.78
C LEU A 33 -21.48 6.90 -4.58
N LYS A 34 -22.53 7.01 -3.75
CA LYS A 34 -23.10 8.31 -3.39
C LYS A 34 -22.10 9.15 -2.58
N VAL A 35 -21.39 8.57 -1.61
CA VAL A 35 -20.33 9.26 -0.85
C VAL A 35 -19.23 9.75 -1.79
N PHE A 36 -18.74 8.90 -2.69
CA PHE A 36 -17.71 9.29 -3.68
C PHE A 36 -18.10 10.54 -4.46
N ARG A 37 -19.35 10.63 -4.89
CA ARG A 37 -19.87 11.77 -5.66
C ARG A 37 -20.09 13.00 -4.79
N ASP A 38 -20.80 12.83 -3.66
CA ASP A 38 -21.25 13.95 -2.82
C ASP A 38 -20.05 14.62 -2.11
N GLU A 39 -19.04 13.86 -1.71
CA GLU A 39 -17.81 14.35 -1.07
C GLU A 39 -16.69 14.64 -2.08
N LYS A 40 -16.94 14.47 -3.39
CA LYS A 40 -15.95 14.70 -4.45
C LYS A 40 -14.61 14.00 -4.16
N VAL A 41 -14.68 12.74 -3.73
CA VAL A 41 -13.52 11.97 -3.24
C VAL A 41 -12.42 11.92 -4.28
N ILE A 42 -12.75 11.65 -5.55
CA ILE A 42 -11.76 11.52 -6.65
C ILE A 42 -11.12 12.87 -6.96
N GLU A 43 -11.89 13.95 -7.02
CA GLU A 43 -11.40 15.30 -7.26
C GLU A 43 -10.47 15.78 -6.14
N GLY A 44 -10.76 15.38 -4.89
CA GLY A 44 -9.95 15.71 -3.72
C GLY A 44 -8.62 14.95 -3.63
N LEU A 45 -8.40 13.91 -4.45
CA LEU A 45 -7.18 13.10 -4.37
C LEU A 45 -5.92 13.86 -4.82
N SER A 46 -6.02 14.79 -5.74
CA SER A 46 -4.85 15.50 -6.28
C SER A 46 -4.00 16.14 -5.19
N ALA A 47 -4.62 16.87 -4.26
CA ALA A 47 -3.92 17.51 -3.15
C ALA A 47 -3.27 16.49 -2.19
N LYS A 48 -3.96 15.37 -1.90
CA LYS A 48 -3.43 14.30 -1.07
C LYS A 48 -2.24 13.60 -1.74
N ILE A 49 -2.32 13.33 -3.04
CA ILE A 49 -1.25 12.72 -3.82
C ILE A 49 -0.01 13.63 -3.81
N GLU A 50 -0.20 14.94 -4.02
CA GLU A 50 0.90 15.91 -4.00
C GLU A 50 1.58 15.97 -2.63
N ALA A 51 0.81 16.06 -1.55
CA ALA A 51 1.32 16.04 -0.18
C ALA A 51 2.09 14.74 0.10
N PHE A 52 1.54 13.60 -0.28
CA PHE A 52 2.16 12.29 -0.11
C PHE A 52 3.47 12.19 -0.91
N THR A 53 3.48 12.64 -2.17
CA THR A 53 4.69 12.71 -3.01
C THR A 53 5.77 13.55 -2.33
N LYS A 54 5.40 14.71 -1.77
CA LYS A 54 6.34 15.59 -1.06
C LYS A 54 6.89 14.93 0.20
N ALA A 55 6.05 14.27 0.97
CA ALA A 55 6.46 13.56 2.18
C ALA A 55 7.42 12.39 1.89
N LEU A 56 7.30 11.73 0.72
CA LEU A 56 8.17 10.62 0.33
C LEU A 56 9.60 11.03 -0.08
N LYS A 57 9.85 12.30 -0.40
CA LYS A 57 11.17 12.76 -0.83
C LYS A 57 12.34 12.43 0.12
N PRO A 58 12.21 12.57 1.46
CA PRO A 58 13.25 12.12 2.38
C PRO A 58 13.50 10.61 2.35
N ILE A 59 12.49 9.80 2.04
CA ILE A 59 12.63 8.34 1.96
C ILE A 59 13.54 7.94 0.79
N GLU A 60 13.43 8.63 -0.35
CA GLU A 60 14.27 8.40 -1.54
C GLU A 60 15.79 8.59 -1.26
N GLN A 61 16.13 9.28 -0.17
CA GLN A 61 17.52 9.58 0.21
C GLN A 61 18.08 8.62 1.28
N LEU A 62 17.28 7.66 1.75
CA LEU A 62 17.75 6.70 2.74
C LEU A 62 18.75 5.72 2.11
N LYS A 63 19.80 5.38 2.85
CA LYS A 63 20.95 4.58 2.40
C LYS A 63 20.58 3.25 1.74
N HIS A 64 19.54 2.62 2.23
CA HIS A 64 19.11 1.28 1.81
C HIS A 64 17.83 1.30 0.97
N VAL A 65 17.37 2.47 0.53
CA VAL A 65 16.24 2.61 -0.38
C VAL A 65 16.77 2.71 -1.80
N LYS A 66 16.46 1.69 -2.60
CA LYS A 66 16.81 1.63 -4.01
C LYS A 66 15.91 2.51 -4.86
N GLU A 67 14.62 2.42 -4.62
CA GLU A 67 13.61 3.10 -5.43
C GLU A 67 12.32 3.32 -4.64
N VAL A 68 11.67 4.46 -4.90
CA VAL A 68 10.31 4.75 -4.45
C VAL A 68 9.42 4.91 -5.67
N ARG A 69 8.49 3.98 -5.86
CA ARG A 69 7.49 4.01 -6.94
C ARG A 69 6.16 4.46 -6.38
N GLN A 70 5.53 5.43 -7.02
CA GLN A 70 4.22 5.94 -6.61
C GLN A 70 3.22 5.95 -7.77
N ARG A 71 2.00 5.46 -7.50
CA ARG A 71 0.85 5.65 -8.38
C ARG A 71 -0.37 6.05 -7.56
N GLY A 72 -0.75 7.32 -7.62
CA GLY A 72 -1.78 7.87 -6.74
C GLY A 72 -1.37 7.77 -5.27
N LEU A 73 -2.17 7.09 -4.46
CA LEU A 73 -1.86 6.81 -3.05
C LEU A 73 -1.19 5.43 -2.84
N ILE A 74 -0.91 4.68 -3.89
CA ILE A 74 -0.19 3.42 -3.78
C ILE A 74 1.31 3.69 -3.94
N VAL A 75 2.10 3.22 -2.98
CA VAL A 75 3.56 3.40 -2.95
C VAL A 75 4.24 2.05 -2.71
N GLY A 76 5.30 1.80 -3.45
CA GLY A 76 6.25 0.71 -3.22
C GLY A 76 7.63 1.30 -2.93
N ILE A 77 8.21 0.96 -1.79
CA ILE A 77 9.56 1.35 -1.38
C ILE A 77 10.43 0.10 -1.46
N GLU A 78 11.30 0.03 -2.46
CA GLU A 78 12.20 -1.10 -2.67
C GLU A 78 13.48 -0.92 -1.88
N LEU A 79 13.83 -1.92 -1.08
CA LEU A 79 15.02 -1.93 -0.24
C LEU A 79 16.11 -2.78 -0.86
N GLU A 80 17.35 -2.35 -0.74
CA GLU A 80 18.54 -3.03 -1.21
C GLU A 80 19.67 -2.90 -0.19
N LYS A 81 20.43 -3.97 0.02
CA LYS A 81 21.49 -3.99 1.05
C LYS A 81 22.60 -2.99 0.73
N ASP A 82 22.97 -2.90 -0.52
CA ASP A 82 23.90 -1.88 -1.03
C ASP A 82 23.42 -1.40 -2.39
N VAL A 83 22.92 -0.17 -2.42
CA VAL A 83 22.38 0.47 -3.63
C VAL A 83 23.47 0.76 -4.67
N ALA A 84 24.71 1.02 -4.22
CA ALA A 84 25.80 1.36 -5.13
C ALA A 84 26.31 0.13 -5.92
N THR A 85 26.30 -1.03 -5.29
CA THR A 85 26.74 -2.31 -5.89
C THR A 85 25.59 -3.17 -6.38
N HIS A 86 24.35 -2.76 -6.15
CA HIS A 86 23.13 -3.54 -6.42
C HIS A 86 23.09 -4.88 -5.66
N GLU A 87 23.65 -4.90 -4.45
CA GLU A 87 23.57 -6.09 -3.60
C GLU A 87 22.21 -6.18 -2.93
N ALA A 88 21.43 -7.20 -3.28
CA ALA A 88 20.14 -7.48 -2.65
C ALA A 88 20.32 -8.09 -1.24
N TYR A 89 19.30 -7.94 -0.39
CA TYR A 89 19.23 -8.70 0.85
C TYR A 89 19.03 -10.19 0.56
N ARG A 90 19.53 -11.05 1.44
CA ARG A 90 19.22 -12.48 1.34
C ARG A 90 17.77 -12.72 1.78
N PRO A 91 17.06 -13.70 1.20
CA PRO A 91 15.67 -14.00 1.59
C PRO A 91 15.46 -14.18 3.09
N ASN A 92 16.44 -14.80 3.77
CA ASN A 92 16.40 -15.03 5.23
C ASN A 92 16.61 -13.76 6.07
N ASP A 93 17.11 -12.68 5.48
CA ASP A 93 17.27 -11.40 6.18
C ASP A 93 15.88 -10.75 6.42
N ALA A 94 14.88 -11.06 5.56
CA ALA A 94 13.47 -10.69 5.69
C ALA A 94 13.26 -9.20 6.04
N VAL A 95 14.04 -8.30 5.43
CA VAL A 95 14.12 -6.88 5.82
C VAL A 95 12.79 -6.17 5.68
N GLY A 96 12.05 -6.44 4.60
CA GLY A 96 10.70 -5.88 4.44
C GLY A 96 9.76 -6.28 5.58
N ALA A 97 9.81 -7.53 6.04
CA ALA A 97 9.01 -8.00 7.18
C ALA A 97 9.43 -7.30 8.48
N LYS A 98 10.73 -7.11 8.69
CA LYS A 98 11.27 -6.37 9.83
C LYS A 98 10.74 -4.94 9.87
N VAL A 99 10.80 -4.23 8.75
CA VAL A 99 10.22 -2.89 8.63
C VAL A 99 8.73 -2.88 9.00
N ALA A 100 7.96 -3.84 8.51
CA ALA A 100 6.53 -3.93 8.81
C ALA A 100 6.23 -4.18 10.30
N VAL A 101 7.06 -4.97 10.99
CA VAL A 101 6.92 -5.19 12.44
C VAL A 101 7.23 -3.92 13.22
N LEU A 102 8.34 -3.24 12.92
CA LEU A 102 8.71 -1.98 13.56
C LEU A 102 7.68 -0.86 13.30
N ALA A 103 7.12 -0.81 12.08
CA ALA A 103 6.04 0.12 11.76
C ALA A 103 4.78 -0.15 12.59
N ARG A 104 4.46 -1.44 12.84
CA ARG A 104 3.32 -1.85 13.66
C ARG A 104 3.46 -1.40 15.12
N GLU A 105 4.67 -1.42 15.68
CA GLU A 105 4.94 -0.90 17.03
C GLU A 105 4.57 0.58 17.16
N GLN A 106 4.64 1.32 16.07
CA GLN A 106 4.27 2.74 15.99
C GLN A 106 2.82 2.95 15.48
N GLY A 107 2.01 1.88 15.35
CA GLY A 107 0.60 1.95 14.97
C GLY A 107 0.34 1.87 13.46
N LEU A 108 1.34 1.65 12.62
CA LEU A 108 1.16 1.50 11.17
C LEU A 108 1.18 0.03 10.76
N ILE A 109 0.06 -0.45 10.21
CA ILE A 109 -0.04 -1.77 9.59
C ILE A 109 0.24 -1.63 8.11
N CYS A 110 1.36 -2.17 7.66
CA CYS A 110 1.71 -2.28 6.25
C CYS A 110 2.13 -3.71 5.91
N ARG A 111 2.16 -4.04 4.63
CA ARG A 111 2.51 -5.39 4.16
C ARG A 111 3.66 -5.30 3.16
N PRO A 112 4.78 -5.98 3.40
CA PRO A 112 5.85 -6.07 2.41
C PRO A 112 5.55 -7.17 1.38
N ILE A 113 6.16 -7.04 0.21
CA ILE A 113 6.30 -8.11 -0.79
C ILE A 113 7.81 -8.30 -0.99
N GLY A 114 8.37 -9.32 -0.34
CA GLY A 114 9.82 -9.43 -0.21
C GLY A 114 10.39 -8.20 0.48
N ASP A 115 11.36 -7.55 -0.14
CA ASP A 115 12.00 -6.34 0.35
C ASP A 115 11.36 -5.05 -0.20
N VAL A 116 10.14 -5.13 -0.74
CA VAL A 116 9.35 -3.97 -1.14
C VAL A 116 8.29 -3.68 -0.07
N VAL A 117 8.43 -2.58 0.63
CA VAL A 117 7.43 -2.11 1.60
C VAL A 117 6.31 -1.39 0.84
N ILE A 118 5.08 -1.87 1.01
CA ILE A 118 3.90 -1.33 0.33
C ILE A 118 3.10 -0.44 1.27
N LEU A 119 2.81 0.79 0.82
CA LEU A 119 1.83 1.68 1.44
C LEU A 119 0.61 1.81 0.52
N MET A 120 -0.56 1.53 1.05
CA MET A 120 -1.83 1.64 0.34
C MET A 120 -2.91 2.18 1.29
N PRO A 121 -2.82 3.47 1.66
CA PRO A 121 -3.77 4.09 2.57
C PRO A 121 -5.18 4.16 1.98
N PRO A 122 -6.23 4.13 2.82
CA PRO A 122 -7.58 4.44 2.39
C PRO A 122 -7.68 5.82 1.75
N LEU A 123 -8.57 5.99 0.76
CA LEU A 123 -8.80 7.30 0.13
C LEU A 123 -9.31 8.36 1.12
N ALA A 124 -9.92 7.92 2.23
CA ALA A 124 -10.40 8.77 3.32
C ALA A 124 -9.28 9.33 4.20
N SER A 125 -8.03 8.83 4.10
CA SER A 125 -6.91 9.31 4.91
C SER A 125 -6.71 10.81 4.76
N THR A 126 -6.40 11.49 5.87
CA THR A 126 -6.04 12.92 5.85
C THR A 126 -4.59 13.09 5.41
N VAL A 127 -4.19 14.34 5.09
CA VAL A 127 -2.80 14.65 4.73
C VAL A 127 -1.86 14.34 5.90
N GLU A 128 -2.24 14.69 7.12
CA GLU A 128 -1.47 14.44 8.33
C GLU A 128 -1.24 12.93 8.54
N GLN A 129 -2.28 12.11 8.29
CA GLN A 129 -2.16 10.66 8.36
C GLN A 129 -1.20 10.09 7.30
N LEU A 130 -1.20 10.65 6.09
CA LEU A 130 -0.26 10.27 5.03
C LEU A 130 1.19 10.65 5.40
N GLU A 131 1.39 11.84 5.95
CA GLU A 131 2.71 12.30 6.43
C GLU A 131 3.22 11.44 7.60
N ASP A 132 2.37 11.14 8.58
CA ASP A 132 2.71 10.25 9.70
C ASP A 132 3.08 8.85 9.22
N MET A 133 2.35 8.31 8.26
CA MET A 133 2.62 7.00 7.65
C MET A 133 4.02 6.97 7.04
N VAL A 134 4.40 8.01 6.29
CA VAL A 134 5.73 8.12 5.70
C VAL A 134 6.82 8.26 6.77
N ARG A 135 6.59 9.08 7.80
CA ARG A 135 7.51 9.23 8.91
C ARG A 135 7.78 7.90 9.61
N ILE A 136 6.72 7.17 9.97
CA ILE A 136 6.80 5.87 10.65
C ILE A 136 7.58 4.87 9.79
N VAL A 137 7.28 4.77 8.48
CA VAL A 137 8.00 3.86 7.58
C VAL A 137 9.47 4.26 7.47
N GLY A 138 9.78 5.55 7.33
CA GLY A 138 11.16 6.03 7.24
C GLY A 138 11.98 5.69 8.48
N GLU A 139 11.43 5.89 9.68
CA GLU A 139 12.06 5.49 10.93
C GLU A 139 12.24 3.98 11.03
N SER A 140 11.22 3.23 10.62
CA SER A 140 11.25 1.76 10.63
C SER A 140 12.28 1.19 9.65
N ILE A 141 12.44 1.81 8.47
CA ILE A 141 13.49 1.43 7.51
C ILE A 141 14.86 1.65 8.12
N LYS A 142 15.14 2.83 8.69
CA LYS A 142 16.44 3.11 9.33
C LYS A 142 16.75 2.12 10.43
N ARG A 143 15.81 1.87 11.33
CA ARG A 143 15.99 0.90 12.43
C ARG A 143 16.24 -0.52 11.90
N ALA A 144 15.49 -0.95 10.89
CA ALA A 144 15.62 -2.30 10.33
C ALA A 144 16.92 -2.52 9.55
N THR A 145 17.55 -1.45 9.02
CA THR A 145 18.69 -1.56 8.11
C THR A 145 20.00 -1.07 8.69
N GLU A 146 19.97 -0.20 9.71
CA GLU A 146 21.17 0.48 10.27
C GLU A 146 21.45 0.11 11.74
N GLU A 147 20.45 -0.40 12.50
CA GLU A 147 20.65 -0.80 13.89
C GLU A 147 20.96 -2.29 13.99
N GLU A 148 22.10 -2.65 14.61
CA GLU A 148 22.47 -4.03 14.86
C GLU A 148 21.58 -4.66 15.95
N GLY A 149 21.17 -5.91 15.75
CA GLY A 149 20.48 -6.70 16.77
C GLY A 149 19.02 -6.37 17.02
N VAL A 150 18.47 -5.34 16.39
CA VAL A 150 17.08 -4.86 16.62
C VAL A 150 16.02 -5.95 16.41
N LEU A 151 16.37 -7.06 15.72
CA LEU A 151 15.38 -8.04 15.30
C LEU A 151 15.90 -9.49 15.31
N GLU A 152 16.93 -9.79 16.09
CA GLU A 152 17.40 -11.18 16.27
C GLU A 152 16.32 -12.08 16.90
N ASP A 153 15.41 -11.49 17.70
CA ASP A 153 14.32 -12.18 18.40
C ASP A 153 13.01 -12.26 17.62
N LEU A 154 12.91 -11.64 16.44
CA LEU A 154 11.72 -11.79 15.61
C LEU A 154 11.72 -13.20 14.99
N LYS A 155 11.10 -14.14 15.70
CA LYS A 155 10.66 -15.38 15.08
C LYS A 155 9.87 -15.05 13.82
N PRO A 156 10.13 -15.71 12.68
CA PRO A 156 9.40 -15.42 11.46
C PRO A 156 7.91 -15.56 11.77
N ILE A 157 7.19 -14.43 11.66
CA ILE A 157 5.74 -14.46 11.64
C ILE A 157 5.41 -15.06 10.27
N ILE A 158 5.15 -16.36 10.28
CA ILE A 158 4.61 -17.07 9.12
C ILE A 158 3.23 -16.45 8.89
N LEU A 159 3.12 -15.67 7.83
CA LEU A 159 1.86 -15.16 7.30
C LEU A 159 1.21 -16.24 6.43
#